data_99630e34af6bfc2c62b19355670cc010
#
_entry.id   99630e34af6bfc2c62b19355670cc010
#
_cell.length_a   1.000
_cell.length_b   1.000
_cell.length_c   1.000
_cell.angle_alpha   90.00
_cell.angle_beta   90.00
_cell.angle_gamma   90.00
#
_symmetry.space_group_name_H-M   'P 1'
#
loop_
_entity.id
_entity.type
_entity.pdbx_description
1 polymer ?
#
loop_
_entity_poly.entity_id
_entity_poly.type
_entity_poly.pdbx_seq_one_letter_code
_entity_poly.pdbx_strand_id
1 'polypeptide(L)'
;MNIKTKSGFAVEVNPKILEDWILLGYLAELDESKNFADQRKLLEKAIKRMIGEKGYLNFCKHLEKDGVTSIVDVSNEFKEIITLCSGEAKK
;
A
#
# COMPACT_ATOMS: atom_id res chain seq x y z
N MET A 1 14.56 -0.75 -3.44
CA MET A 1 14.61 -0.41 -2.00
C MET A 1 13.82 -1.41 -1.20
N ASN A 2 14.47 -2.00 -0.23
CA ASN A 2 13.80 -2.97 0.63
C ASN A 2 13.25 -2.28 1.86
N ILE A 3 11.99 -2.51 2.16
CA ILE A 3 11.39 -1.95 3.35
C ILE A 3 10.79 -3.07 4.18
N LYS A 4 10.65 -2.81 5.46
CA LYS A 4 10.03 -3.76 6.38
C LYS A 4 9.17 -3.00 7.35
N THR A 5 7.90 -3.39 7.44
CA THR A 5 6.95 -2.73 8.33
C THR A 5 7.07 -3.28 9.74
N LYS A 6 6.41 -2.61 10.67
CA LYS A 6 6.42 -3.04 12.07
C LYS A 6 5.81 -4.43 12.24
N SER A 7 4.84 -4.77 11.41
CA SER A 7 4.21 -6.09 11.48
C SER A 7 5.10 -7.19 10.92
N GLY A 8 6.22 -6.83 10.32
CA GLY A 8 7.15 -7.79 9.77
C GLY A 8 7.02 -8.06 8.29
N PHE A 9 6.16 -7.31 7.60
CA PHE A 9 6.02 -7.48 6.16
C PHE A 9 7.21 -6.82 5.46
N ALA A 10 7.94 -7.59 4.70
CA ALA A 10 9.10 -7.10 3.97
C ALA A 10 8.80 -7.14 2.48
N VAL A 11 9.14 -6.08 1.79
CA VAL A 11 8.86 -6.00 0.37
C VAL A 11 9.84 -5.05 -0.30
N GLU A 12 10.10 -5.30 -1.56
CA GLU A 12 10.96 -4.41 -2.34
C GLU A 12 10.10 -3.48 -3.16
N VAL A 13 10.42 -2.19 -3.13
CA VAL A 13 9.70 -1.20 -3.92
C VAL A 13 10.69 -0.38 -4.72
N ASN A 14 10.22 0.15 -5.84
CA ASN A 14 11.00 1.06 -6.65
C ASN A 14 11.22 2.34 -5.85
N PRO A 15 12.47 2.79 -5.67
CA PRO A 15 12.71 4.00 -4.85
C PRO A 15 12.04 5.25 -5.39
N LYS A 16 11.61 5.24 -6.65
CA LYS A 16 10.94 6.39 -7.24
C LYS A 16 9.42 6.22 -7.29
N ILE A 17 8.90 5.19 -6.61
CA ILE A 17 7.47 4.88 -6.74
C ILE A 17 6.57 6.04 -6.33
N LEU A 18 7.00 6.86 -5.38
CA LEU A 18 6.16 7.96 -4.93
C LEU A 18 6.12 9.12 -5.92
N GLU A 19 6.91 9.05 -6.99
CA GLU A 19 6.86 10.03 -8.07
C GLU A 19 6.02 9.52 -9.25
N ASP A 20 5.49 8.31 -9.14
CA ASP A 20 4.80 7.66 -10.23
C ASP A 20 3.46 8.34 -10.52
N TRP A 21 3.29 8.77 -11.78
CA TRP A 21 2.08 9.47 -12.21
C TRP A 21 0.82 8.65 -11.97
N ILE A 22 0.88 7.35 -12.28
CA ILE A 22 -0.28 6.48 -12.14
C ILE A 22 -0.63 6.31 -10.66
N LEU A 23 0.37 6.08 -9.82
CA LEU A 23 0.14 5.93 -8.40
C LEU A 23 -0.46 7.20 -7.81
N LEU A 24 0.09 8.35 -8.18
CA LEU A 24 -0.41 9.62 -7.67
C LEU A 24 -1.86 9.84 -8.07
N GLY A 25 -2.22 9.39 -9.27
CA GLY A 25 -3.62 9.48 -9.71
C GLY A 25 -4.55 8.66 -8.82
N TYR A 26 -4.15 7.44 -8.52
CA TYR A 26 -4.96 6.59 -7.64
C TYR A 26 -5.10 7.22 -6.26
N LEU A 27 -4.01 7.76 -5.72
CA LEU A 27 -4.06 8.35 -4.38
C LEU A 27 -4.93 9.59 -4.34
N ALA A 28 -4.87 10.41 -5.40
CA ALA A 28 -5.71 11.60 -5.46
C ALA A 28 -7.19 11.22 -5.52
N GLU A 29 -7.52 10.23 -6.34
CA GLU A 29 -8.91 9.79 -6.44
C GLU A 29 -9.38 9.16 -5.14
N LEU A 30 -8.49 8.43 -4.47
CA LEU A 30 -8.82 7.80 -3.20
C LEU A 30 -9.17 8.86 -2.15
N ASP A 31 -8.40 9.96 -2.14
CA ASP A 31 -8.62 11.03 -1.19
C ASP A 31 -9.95 11.72 -1.41
N GLU A 32 -10.40 11.80 -2.66
CA GLU A 32 -11.65 12.48 -3.00
C GLU A 32 -12.87 11.58 -2.96
N SER A 33 -12.65 10.26 -2.94
CA SER A 33 -13.76 9.33 -3.02
C SER A 33 -14.55 9.28 -1.71
N LYS A 34 -15.88 9.23 -1.85
CA LYS A 34 -16.76 9.11 -0.69
C LYS A 34 -17.50 7.78 -0.67
N ASN A 35 -17.32 6.99 -1.71
CA ASN A 35 -17.97 5.70 -1.85
C ASN A 35 -17.01 4.61 -1.40
N PHE A 36 -17.45 3.78 -0.46
CA PHE A 36 -16.58 2.74 0.07
C PHE A 36 -16.07 1.79 -1.01
N ALA A 37 -16.94 1.39 -1.93
CA ALA A 37 -16.55 0.44 -2.97
C ALA A 37 -15.44 1.02 -3.85
N ASP A 38 -15.56 2.31 -4.17
CA ASP A 38 -14.54 2.97 -4.98
C ASP A 38 -13.25 3.11 -4.20
N GLN A 39 -13.34 3.45 -2.92
CA GLN A 39 -12.14 3.57 -2.08
C GLN A 39 -11.40 2.24 -2.02
N ARG A 40 -12.13 1.17 -1.87
CA ARG A 40 -11.51 -0.15 -1.80
C ARG A 40 -10.80 -0.50 -3.09
N LYS A 41 -11.45 -0.22 -4.23
CA LYS A 41 -10.84 -0.51 -5.53
C LYS A 41 -9.58 0.32 -5.76
N LEU A 42 -9.65 1.59 -5.40
CA LEU A 42 -8.50 2.47 -5.59
C LEU A 42 -7.34 2.08 -4.69
N LEU A 43 -7.65 1.68 -3.48
CA LEU A 43 -6.61 1.23 -2.55
C LEU A 43 -5.91 -0.01 -3.09
N GLU A 44 -6.71 -0.96 -3.61
CA GLU A 44 -6.14 -2.16 -4.19
C GLU A 44 -5.24 -1.82 -5.38
N LYS A 45 -5.71 -0.93 -6.26
CA LYS A 45 -4.92 -0.52 -7.42
C LYS A 45 -3.62 0.15 -7.00
N ALA A 46 -3.69 1.00 -5.99
CA ALA A 46 -2.50 1.69 -5.51
C ALA A 46 -1.49 0.72 -4.93
N ILE A 47 -1.95 -0.23 -4.14
CA ILE A 47 -1.04 -1.21 -3.55
C ILE A 47 -0.39 -2.04 -4.65
N LYS A 48 -1.18 -2.51 -5.61
CA LYS A 48 -0.64 -3.30 -6.71
C LYS A 48 0.36 -2.51 -7.54
N ARG A 49 0.13 -1.21 -7.67
CA ARG A 49 1.06 -0.37 -8.40
C ARG A 49 2.39 -0.26 -7.69
N MET A 50 2.35 -0.22 -6.36
CA MET A 50 3.58 -0.08 -5.57
C MET A 50 4.36 -1.37 -5.45
N ILE A 51 3.71 -2.49 -5.23
CA ILE A 51 4.40 -3.73 -4.91
C ILE A 51 4.10 -4.88 -5.86
N GLY A 52 3.28 -4.62 -6.88
CA GLY A 52 2.97 -5.63 -7.89
C GLY A 52 1.88 -6.57 -7.46
N GLU A 53 1.41 -7.38 -8.41
CA GLU A 53 0.33 -8.33 -8.17
C GLU A 53 0.73 -9.34 -7.11
N LYS A 54 1.91 -9.92 -7.26
CA LYS A 54 2.37 -10.92 -6.33
C LYS A 54 2.61 -10.33 -4.96
N GLY A 55 3.17 -9.12 -4.94
CA GLY A 55 3.37 -8.42 -3.67
C GLY A 55 2.07 -8.17 -2.96
N TYR A 56 1.04 -7.80 -3.72
CA TYR A 56 -0.28 -7.57 -3.17
C TYR A 56 -0.85 -8.84 -2.52
N LEU A 57 -0.71 -9.97 -3.19
CA LEU A 57 -1.21 -11.22 -2.63
C LEU A 57 -0.48 -11.59 -1.34
N ASN A 58 0.83 -11.41 -1.33
CA ASN A 58 1.61 -11.64 -0.12
C ASN A 58 1.23 -10.68 0.99
N PHE A 59 0.98 -9.44 0.64
CA PHE A 59 0.55 -8.41 1.56
C PHE A 59 -0.76 -8.80 2.25
N CYS A 60 -1.75 -9.23 1.46
CA CYS A 60 -3.03 -9.63 2.01
C CYS A 60 -2.89 -10.85 2.90
N LYS A 61 -2.08 -11.81 2.46
CA LYS A 61 -1.88 -13.03 3.23
C LYS A 61 -1.19 -12.74 4.55
N HIS A 62 -0.23 -11.82 4.51
CA HIS A 62 0.50 -11.44 5.72
C HIS A 62 -0.44 -10.84 6.77
N LEU A 63 -1.43 -10.09 6.32
CA LEU A 63 -2.35 -9.42 7.22
C LEU A 63 -3.55 -10.27 7.63
N GLU A 64 -3.71 -11.41 6.99
CA GLU A 64 -4.84 -12.28 7.29
C GLU A 64 -4.76 -12.84 8.70
N LYS A 65 -5.86 -12.71 9.43
CA LYS A 65 -5.96 -13.25 10.78
C LYS A 65 -7.31 -13.94 10.90
N ASP A 66 -7.28 -15.21 11.31
CA ASP A 66 -8.51 -15.97 11.49
C ASP A 66 -9.39 -15.96 10.26
N GLY A 67 -8.74 -16.05 9.09
CA GLY A 67 -9.46 -16.10 7.83
C GLY A 67 -9.98 -14.76 7.33
N VAL A 68 -9.56 -13.66 7.97
CA VAL A 68 -10.02 -12.33 7.60
C VAL A 68 -8.84 -11.40 7.39
N THR A 69 -8.88 -10.66 6.27
CA THR A 69 -7.91 -9.61 6.02
C THR A 69 -8.64 -8.28 6.25
N SER A 70 -8.40 -7.67 7.39
CA SER A 70 -9.12 -6.48 7.83
C SER A 70 -8.76 -5.25 6.99
N ILE A 71 -9.78 -4.49 6.60
CA ILE A 71 -9.54 -3.26 5.84
C ILE A 71 -8.77 -2.23 6.68
N VAL A 72 -8.96 -2.26 7.99
CA VAL A 72 -8.22 -1.36 8.87
C VAL A 72 -6.73 -1.71 8.82
N ASP A 73 -6.42 -3.00 8.89
CA ASP A 73 -5.03 -3.44 8.83
C ASP A 73 -4.43 -3.12 7.47
N VAL A 74 -5.18 -3.32 6.39
CA VAL A 74 -4.71 -3.01 5.05
C VAL A 74 -4.38 -1.53 4.93
N SER A 75 -5.28 -0.67 5.41
CA SER A 75 -5.08 0.76 5.31
C SER A 75 -3.87 1.22 6.12
N ASN A 76 -3.74 0.70 7.34
CA ASN A 76 -2.63 1.09 8.20
C ASN A 76 -1.30 0.61 7.64
N GLU A 77 -1.28 -0.61 7.12
CA GLU A 77 -0.05 -1.16 6.56
C GLU A 77 0.37 -0.38 5.32
N PHE A 78 -0.60 -0.03 4.48
CA PHE A 78 -0.31 0.74 3.27
C PHE A 78 0.26 2.12 3.62
N LYS A 79 -0.32 2.76 4.63
CA LYS A 79 0.19 4.05 5.07
C LYS A 79 1.61 3.94 5.59
N GLU A 80 1.89 2.87 6.30
CA GLU A 80 3.24 2.67 6.80
C GLU A 80 4.23 2.46 5.66
N ILE A 81 3.83 1.69 4.64
CA ILE A 81 4.70 1.48 3.48
C ILE A 81 5.02 2.82 2.82
N ILE A 82 4.00 3.65 2.62
CA ILE A 82 4.24 4.97 2.03
C ILE A 82 5.16 5.80 2.90
N THR A 83 4.95 5.76 4.21
CA THR A 83 5.77 6.53 5.13
C THR A 83 7.22 6.08 5.08
N LEU A 84 7.44 4.77 5.03
CA LEU A 84 8.80 4.25 4.96
C LEU A 84 9.48 4.65 3.66
N CYS A 85 8.73 4.64 2.55
CA CYS A 85 9.29 5.04 1.26
C CYS A 85 9.68 6.50 1.25
N SER A 86 8.88 7.37 1.84
CA SER A 86 9.16 8.79 1.84
C SER A 86 10.04 9.20 3.01
N GLY A 87 9.88 8.53 4.15
CA GLY A 87 10.60 8.88 5.36
C GLY A 87 12.09 8.69 5.24
N GLU A 88 12.48 7.70 4.46
CA GLU A 88 13.90 7.45 4.25
C GLU A 88 14.59 8.68 3.70
N ALA A 89 13.89 9.40 2.85
CA ALA A 89 14.46 10.57 2.23
C ALA A 89 14.75 11.67 3.24
N LYS A 90 14.15 11.59 4.38
CA LYS A 90 14.32 12.63 5.38
C LYS A 90 15.57 12.48 6.20
N LYS A 91 16.17 11.34 6.07
CA LYS A 91 17.39 11.11 6.80
C LYS A 91 18.55 11.75 6.09
#